data_42c4b18452c5fdafd11a2d2e7ec2a5ed
#
_entry.id   42c4b18452c5fdafd11a2d2e7ec2a5ed
#
_cell.length_a   1.000
_cell.length_b   1.000
_cell.length_c   1.000
_cell.angle_alpha   90.00
_cell.angle_beta   90.00
_cell.angle_gamma   90.00
#
_symmetry.space_group_name_H-M   'P 1'
#
loop_
_entity.id
_entity.type
_entity.pdbx_description
1 polymer ?
#
loop_
_entity_poly.entity_id
_entity_poly.type
_entity_poly.pdbx_seq_one_letter_code
_entity_poly.pdbx_strand_id
1 'polypeptide(L)'
;MEAPMGSHQTLIHKSLMLPMAAALTEANAPHESWYSIKAAGRGVAEVLLYDEIGVWGITALQFARDLKAMGDLTKINLHIHSPGGDVFEGTAIYNLLRNHPASVDVYIDGLAASMASVIAMAGDTIYMPENAMMMVHKPWGIQGGDADDM
;
A
#
# COMPACT_ATOMS: atom_id res chain seq x y z
N MET A 1 1.21 -25.52 74.24
CA MET A 1 0.61 -26.05 72.99
C MET A 1 0.39 -24.88 72.08
N GLU A 2 1.45 -24.45 71.36
CA GLU A 2 1.49 -23.27 70.50
C GLU A 2 1.23 -23.68 69.07
N ALA A 3 0.29 -22.99 68.40
CA ALA A 3 0.02 -23.16 66.99
C ALA A 3 0.94 -22.24 66.20
N PRO A 4 1.53 -22.71 65.08
CA PRO A 4 2.41 -21.86 64.26
C PRO A 4 1.56 -20.86 63.40
N MET A 5 1.99 -19.61 63.43
CA MET A 5 1.49 -18.55 62.55
C MET A 5 1.89 -18.82 61.10
N GLY A 6 0.89 -18.90 60.24
CA GLY A 6 1.08 -19.01 58.80
C GLY A 6 1.61 -17.70 58.21
N SER A 7 2.73 -17.82 57.54
CA SER A 7 3.30 -16.73 56.76
C SER A 7 2.50 -16.50 55.50
N HIS A 8 1.80 -15.38 55.45
CA HIS A 8 1.20 -14.84 54.19
C HIS A 8 2.35 -14.39 53.28
N GLN A 9 2.72 -15.23 52.34
CA GLN A 9 3.54 -14.82 51.20
C GLN A 9 2.64 -13.99 50.27
N THR A 10 2.87 -12.68 50.25
CA THR A 10 2.33 -11.79 49.28
C THR A 10 2.90 -12.16 47.88
N LEU A 11 2.09 -12.79 47.05
CA LEU A 11 2.36 -12.94 45.64
C LEU A 11 2.35 -11.57 44.98
N ILE A 12 3.51 -10.96 44.85
CA ILE A 12 3.70 -9.79 44.01
C ILE A 12 3.53 -10.26 42.56
N HIS A 13 2.47 -9.80 41.93
CA HIS A 13 2.19 -9.97 40.51
C HIS A 13 3.39 -9.47 39.70
N LYS A 14 4.18 -10.40 39.21
CA LYS A 14 5.24 -10.18 38.22
C LYS A 14 4.64 -10.16 36.82
N SER A 15 3.60 -9.33 36.63
CA SER A 15 2.94 -9.16 35.35
C SER A 15 2.61 -7.68 35.21
N LEU A 16 3.38 -7.00 34.41
CA LEU A 16 3.13 -5.73 33.68
C LEU A 16 4.41 -4.88 33.62
N MET A 17 5.49 -5.51 33.17
CA MET A 17 6.54 -4.78 32.45
C MET A 17 6.87 -5.59 31.20
N LEU A 18 6.03 -5.46 30.17
CA LEU A 18 6.50 -5.64 28.81
C LEU A 18 7.65 -4.64 28.63
N PRO A 19 8.85 -5.06 28.28
CA PRO A 19 9.94 -4.12 28.13
C PRO A 19 9.58 -3.16 27.01
N MET A 20 9.73 -1.86 27.29
CA MET A 20 9.52 -0.76 26.31
C MET A 20 10.28 -0.98 25.00
N ALA A 21 11.32 -1.81 25.03
CA ALA A 21 12.06 -2.28 23.86
C ALA A 21 11.22 -3.15 22.92
N ALA A 22 10.25 -3.92 23.40
CA ALA A 22 9.36 -4.73 22.55
C ALA A 22 8.33 -3.85 21.82
N ALA A 23 7.83 -2.80 22.48
CA ALA A 23 6.93 -1.84 21.85
C ALA A 23 7.63 -0.99 20.77
N LEU A 24 8.93 -0.72 20.93
CA LEU A 24 9.74 -0.02 19.92
C LEU A 24 10.12 -0.91 18.74
N THR A 25 10.20 -2.24 18.92
CA THR A 25 10.42 -3.19 17.81
C THR A 25 9.15 -3.45 17.01
N GLU A 26 7.96 -3.38 17.60
CA GLU A 26 6.70 -3.43 16.86
C GLU A 26 6.43 -2.15 16.06
N ALA A 27 6.85 -0.99 16.57
CA ALA A 27 6.73 0.29 15.84
C ALA A 27 7.67 0.39 14.63
N ASN A 28 8.70 -0.46 14.54
CA ASN A 28 9.65 -0.59 13.44
C ASN A 28 9.47 -1.87 12.62
N ALA A 29 8.40 -2.63 12.81
CA ALA A 29 8.05 -3.69 11.88
C ALA A 29 7.84 -3.05 10.49
N PRO A 30 8.47 -3.57 9.42
CA PRO A 30 8.20 -3.05 8.09
C PRO A 30 6.70 -3.12 7.87
N HIS A 31 6.10 -2.00 7.47
CA HIS A 31 4.69 -1.94 7.11
C HIS A 31 4.45 -3.02 6.05
N GLU A 32 3.63 -4.01 6.36
CA GLU A 32 3.27 -5.03 5.40
C GLU A 32 2.53 -4.32 4.27
N SER A 33 3.16 -4.21 3.11
CA SER A 33 2.55 -3.57 1.95
C SER A 33 1.29 -4.34 1.55
N TRP A 34 0.18 -3.64 1.41
CA TRP A 34 -1.10 -4.18 0.97
C TRP A 34 -1.19 -4.19 -0.56
N TYR A 35 -0.05 -4.19 -1.19
CA TYR A 35 0.10 -4.35 -2.62
C TYR A 35 0.36 -5.82 -2.96
N SER A 36 -0.25 -6.31 -4.02
CA SER A 36 0.07 -7.63 -4.57
C SER A 36 -0.28 -7.76 -6.04
N ILE A 37 0.48 -8.59 -6.77
CA ILE A 37 0.12 -9.09 -8.10
C ILE A 37 0.04 -10.60 -8.05
N LYS A 38 -1.06 -11.18 -8.54
CA LYS A 38 -1.29 -12.62 -8.56
C LYS A 38 -1.89 -13.06 -9.89
N ALA A 39 -1.56 -14.27 -10.31
CA ALA A 39 -2.23 -14.89 -11.45
C ALA A 39 -3.68 -15.28 -11.06
N ALA A 40 -4.65 -14.85 -11.87
CA ALA A 40 -6.06 -15.19 -11.72
C ALA A 40 -6.57 -16.17 -12.78
N GLY A 41 -5.66 -16.67 -13.60
CA GLY A 41 -5.95 -17.61 -14.68
C GLY A 41 -4.90 -17.52 -15.78
N ARG A 42 -5.10 -18.21 -16.88
CA ARG A 42 -4.16 -18.15 -18.00
C ARG A 42 -4.18 -16.75 -18.65
N GLY A 43 -3.08 -16.02 -18.51
CA GLY A 43 -2.91 -14.69 -19.09
C GLY A 43 -3.71 -13.57 -18.39
N VAL A 44 -4.19 -13.81 -17.17
CA VAL A 44 -4.91 -12.80 -16.36
C VAL A 44 -4.16 -12.54 -15.07
N ALA A 45 -3.92 -11.27 -14.76
CA ALA A 45 -3.37 -10.83 -13.48
C ALA A 45 -4.40 -10.06 -12.67
N GLU A 46 -4.47 -10.36 -11.36
CA GLU A 46 -5.12 -9.54 -10.35
C GLU A 46 -4.06 -8.70 -9.64
N VAL A 47 -4.25 -7.40 -9.65
CA VAL A 47 -3.37 -6.42 -9.02
C VAL A 47 -4.15 -5.71 -7.92
N LEU A 48 -3.67 -5.79 -6.68
CA LEU A 48 -4.19 -4.99 -5.57
C LEU A 48 -3.25 -3.82 -5.31
N LEU A 49 -3.72 -2.60 -5.53
CA LEU A 49 -3.02 -1.36 -5.21
C LEU A 49 -3.75 -0.70 -4.03
N TYR A 50 -3.49 -1.26 -2.83
CA TYR A 50 -4.16 -0.90 -1.59
C TYR A 50 -3.23 -0.15 -0.62
N ASP A 51 -2.21 0.49 -1.16
CA ASP A 51 -1.18 1.15 -0.37
C ASP A 51 -0.89 2.56 -0.90
N GLU A 52 -0.05 3.29 -0.18
CA GLU A 52 0.52 4.55 -0.64
C GLU A 52 1.45 4.30 -1.83
N ILE A 53 1.47 5.25 -2.77
CA ILE A 53 2.38 5.23 -3.91
C ILE A 53 3.65 5.95 -3.50
N GLY A 54 4.79 5.24 -3.54
CA GLY A 54 6.08 5.78 -3.16
C GLY A 54 6.87 4.87 -2.22
N VAL A 55 7.88 5.41 -1.58
CA VAL A 55 8.87 4.65 -0.78
C VAL A 55 8.28 3.98 0.48
N TRP A 56 7.14 4.45 0.95
CA TRP A 56 6.45 3.89 2.12
C TRP A 56 5.40 2.84 1.75
N GLY A 57 5.11 2.66 0.48
CA GLY A 57 4.16 1.70 -0.04
C GLY A 57 4.70 1.01 -1.30
N ILE A 58 4.09 1.26 -2.47
CA ILE A 58 4.50 0.66 -3.74
C ILE A 58 5.31 1.60 -4.61
N THR A 59 6.50 1.18 -5.02
CA THR A 59 7.32 1.88 -6.01
C THR A 59 7.06 1.39 -7.41
N ALA A 60 7.30 2.24 -8.40
CA ALA A 60 7.20 1.86 -9.82
C ALA A 60 8.17 0.72 -10.19
N LEU A 61 9.34 0.68 -9.56
CA LEU A 61 10.31 -0.38 -9.78
C LEU A 61 9.78 -1.75 -9.32
N GLN A 62 9.19 -1.80 -8.13
CA GLN A 62 8.58 -3.03 -7.62
C GLN A 62 7.42 -3.46 -8.52
N PHE A 63 6.52 -2.53 -8.84
CA PHE A 63 5.39 -2.78 -9.74
C PHE A 63 5.85 -3.34 -11.10
N ALA A 64 6.88 -2.73 -11.71
CA ALA A 64 7.42 -3.17 -13.01
C ALA A 64 8.01 -4.59 -12.95
N ARG A 65 8.74 -4.91 -11.86
CA ARG A 65 9.31 -6.25 -11.65
C ARG A 65 8.24 -7.31 -11.52
N ASP A 66 7.23 -7.03 -10.69
CA ASP A 66 6.15 -7.98 -10.42
C ASP A 66 5.28 -8.19 -11.66
N LEU A 67 4.94 -7.12 -12.37
CA LEU A 67 4.19 -7.22 -13.63
C LEU A 67 4.97 -8.03 -14.69
N LYS A 68 6.27 -7.79 -14.81
CA LYS A 68 7.13 -8.54 -15.73
C LYS A 68 7.23 -10.02 -15.35
N ALA A 69 7.25 -10.34 -14.06
CA ALA A 69 7.30 -11.71 -13.56
C ALA A 69 6.04 -12.53 -13.91
N MET A 70 4.92 -11.87 -14.19
CA MET A 70 3.67 -12.53 -14.60
C MET A 70 3.73 -13.12 -16.01
N GLY A 71 4.73 -12.77 -16.83
CA GLY A 71 4.86 -13.23 -18.21
C GLY A 71 3.83 -12.61 -19.16
N ASP A 72 3.38 -13.38 -20.14
CA ASP A 72 2.45 -12.90 -21.15
C ASP A 72 1.03 -12.76 -20.59
N LEU A 73 0.57 -11.52 -20.48
CA LEU A 73 -0.77 -11.19 -20.03
C LEU A 73 -1.62 -10.70 -21.20
N THR A 74 -2.88 -11.09 -21.20
CA THR A 74 -3.94 -10.59 -22.07
C THR A 74 -4.90 -9.65 -21.33
N LYS A 75 -4.95 -9.75 -19.99
CA LYS A 75 -5.80 -8.95 -19.12
C LYS A 75 -5.16 -8.66 -17.78
N ILE A 76 -5.36 -7.44 -17.31
CA ILE A 76 -4.99 -6.98 -15.97
C ILE A 76 -6.26 -6.43 -15.31
N ASN A 77 -6.63 -7.00 -14.17
CA ASN A 77 -7.65 -6.46 -13.28
C ASN A 77 -6.93 -5.68 -12.17
N LEU A 78 -7.06 -4.36 -12.17
CA LEU A 78 -6.42 -3.48 -11.22
C LEU A 78 -7.43 -2.99 -10.18
N HIS A 79 -7.30 -3.44 -8.97
CA HIS A 79 -8.08 -3.02 -7.82
C HIS A 79 -7.38 -1.90 -7.08
N ILE A 80 -8.08 -0.81 -6.84
CA ILE A 80 -7.51 0.40 -6.22
C ILE A 80 -8.25 0.74 -4.93
N HIS A 81 -7.49 0.83 -3.85
CA HIS A 81 -7.88 1.44 -2.59
C HIS A 81 -6.67 2.17 -2.01
N SER A 82 -6.41 3.40 -2.48
CA SER A 82 -5.16 4.11 -2.24
C SER A 82 -5.39 5.61 -2.02
N PRO A 83 -4.67 6.22 -1.06
CA PRO A 83 -4.66 7.68 -0.87
C PRO A 83 -3.86 8.42 -1.96
N GLY A 84 -3.16 7.70 -2.83
CA GLY A 84 -2.20 8.27 -3.77
C GLY A 84 -0.79 8.30 -3.20
N GLY A 85 -0.01 9.33 -3.52
CA GLY A 85 1.37 9.49 -3.06
C GLY A 85 2.26 10.18 -4.08
N ASP A 86 3.47 9.67 -4.26
CA ASP A 86 4.50 10.28 -5.12
C ASP A 86 4.06 10.37 -6.58
N VAL A 87 4.18 11.58 -7.14
CA VAL A 87 3.73 11.89 -8.51
C VAL A 87 4.60 11.18 -9.56
N PHE A 88 5.91 11.09 -9.35
CA PHE A 88 6.81 10.48 -10.32
C PHE A 88 6.67 8.96 -10.33
N GLU A 89 6.61 8.34 -9.16
CA GLU A 89 6.35 6.90 -9.03
C GLU A 89 5.00 6.54 -9.65
N GLY A 90 3.95 7.29 -9.33
CA GLY A 90 2.62 7.03 -9.87
C GLY A 90 2.52 7.28 -11.38
N THR A 91 3.21 8.28 -11.91
CA THR A 91 3.28 8.50 -13.36
C THR A 91 3.97 7.33 -14.07
N ALA A 92 5.04 6.78 -13.47
CA ALA A 92 5.70 5.61 -14.02
C ALA A 92 4.79 4.38 -14.00
N ILE A 93 4.04 4.13 -12.92
CA ILE A 93 3.05 3.05 -12.85
C ILE A 93 1.94 3.23 -13.91
N TYR A 94 1.40 4.46 -14.04
CA TYR A 94 0.43 4.79 -15.07
C TYR A 94 0.95 4.43 -16.47
N ASN A 95 2.18 4.83 -16.80
CA ASN A 95 2.78 4.57 -18.11
C ASN A 95 3.06 3.08 -18.33
N LEU A 96 3.45 2.33 -17.29
CA LEU A 96 3.60 0.87 -17.36
C LEU A 96 2.29 0.20 -17.76
N LEU A 97 1.17 0.59 -17.17
CA LEU A 97 -0.15 0.06 -17.48
C LEU A 97 -0.63 0.49 -18.88
N ARG A 98 -0.51 1.79 -19.22
CA ARG A 98 -0.96 2.32 -20.52
C ARG A 98 -0.20 1.75 -21.72
N ASN A 99 1.07 1.42 -21.55
CA ASN A 99 1.90 0.84 -22.61
C ASN A 99 1.89 -0.70 -22.61
N HIS A 100 1.18 -1.32 -21.66
CA HIS A 100 1.07 -2.77 -21.60
C HIS A 100 0.14 -3.29 -22.71
N PRO A 101 0.47 -4.40 -23.41
CA PRO A 101 -0.35 -4.95 -24.50
C PRO A 101 -1.67 -5.58 -24.00
N ALA A 102 -1.76 -5.96 -22.71
CA ALA A 102 -2.98 -6.49 -22.12
C ALA A 102 -4.03 -5.40 -21.92
N SER A 103 -5.31 -5.76 -22.00
CA SER A 103 -6.39 -4.89 -21.56
C SER A 103 -6.35 -4.67 -20.06
N VAL A 104 -6.67 -3.46 -19.61
CA VAL A 104 -6.67 -3.08 -18.20
C VAL A 104 -8.09 -2.72 -17.76
N ASP A 105 -8.67 -3.52 -16.88
CA ASP A 105 -9.91 -3.19 -16.18
C ASP A 105 -9.56 -2.69 -14.77
N VAL A 106 -10.08 -1.53 -14.41
CA VAL A 106 -9.84 -0.88 -13.10
C VAL A 106 -11.08 -0.97 -12.24
N TYR A 107 -10.90 -1.37 -11.00
CA TYR A 107 -11.95 -1.45 -9.97
C TYR A 107 -11.59 -0.52 -8.82
N ILE A 108 -12.42 0.49 -8.57
CA ILE A 108 -12.26 1.39 -7.42
C ILE A 108 -12.98 0.75 -6.23
N ASP A 109 -12.23 0.01 -5.40
CA ASP A 109 -12.84 -0.78 -4.32
C ASP A 109 -13.27 0.06 -3.11
N GLY A 110 -12.72 1.25 -2.97
CA GLY A 110 -13.13 2.20 -1.92
C GLY A 110 -12.66 3.62 -2.19
N LEU A 111 -11.36 3.81 -2.42
CA LEU A 111 -10.78 5.14 -2.63
C LEU A 111 -9.73 5.11 -3.74
N ALA A 112 -9.83 6.03 -4.68
CA ALA A 112 -8.75 6.37 -5.61
C ALA A 112 -8.46 7.87 -5.48
N ALA A 113 -7.55 8.24 -4.57
CA ALA A 113 -7.25 9.63 -4.30
C ALA A 113 -5.93 10.09 -4.92
N SER A 114 -5.86 11.38 -5.26
CA SER A 114 -4.63 12.01 -5.71
C SER A 114 -3.99 11.24 -6.87
N MET A 115 -2.75 10.79 -6.74
CA MET A 115 -2.04 10.05 -7.79
C MET A 115 -2.69 8.70 -8.14
N ALA A 116 -3.39 8.06 -7.20
CA ALA A 116 -4.15 6.84 -7.48
C ALA A 116 -5.31 7.09 -8.46
N SER A 117 -5.92 8.29 -8.45
CA SER A 117 -6.93 8.68 -9.43
C SER A 117 -6.35 8.80 -10.85
N VAL A 118 -5.11 9.24 -10.96
CA VAL A 118 -4.39 9.31 -12.25
C VAL A 118 -4.08 7.91 -12.75
N ILE A 119 -3.60 7.01 -11.88
CA ILE A 119 -3.34 5.60 -12.23
C ILE A 119 -4.61 4.92 -12.71
N ALA A 120 -5.76 5.20 -12.09
CA ALA A 120 -7.04 4.65 -12.51
C ALA A 120 -7.38 4.98 -13.97
N MET A 121 -6.94 6.15 -14.48
CA MET A 121 -7.13 6.55 -15.88
C MET A 121 -6.31 5.74 -16.87
N ALA A 122 -5.43 4.86 -16.43
CA ALA A 122 -4.76 3.89 -17.30
C ALA A 122 -5.69 2.75 -17.77
N GLY A 123 -6.83 2.57 -17.12
CA GLY A 123 -7.79 1.53 -17.45
C GLY A 123 -8.50 1.76 -18.78
N ASP A 124 -8.78 0.67 -19.48
CA ASP A 124 -9.66 0.65 -20.64
C ASP A 124 -11.13 0.73 -20.20
N THR A 125 -11.44 0.13 -19.06
CA THR A 125 -12.73 0.22 -18.37
C THR A 125 -12.49 0.51 -16.88
N ILE A 126 -13.32 1.40 -16.32
CA ILE A 126 -13.25 1.74 -14.89
C ILE A 126 -14.60 1.39 -14.25
N TYR A 127 -14.56 0.51 -13.26
CA TYR A 127 -15.70 0.13 -12.43
C TYR A 127 -15.61 0.87 -11.10
N MET A 128 -16.59 1.71 -10.82
CA MET A 128 -16.67 2.49 -9.59
C MET A 128 -18.06 2.31 -8.96
N PRO A 129 -18.20 1.56 -7.86
CA PRO A 129 -19.47 1.43 -7.16
C PRO A 129 -19.89 2.75 -6.51
N GLU A 130 -21.18 2.91 -6.23
CA GLU A 130 -21.76 4.17 -5.73
C GLU A 130 -21.15 4.66 -4.41
N ASN A 131 -20.66 3.74 -3.58
CA ASN A 131 -20.03 4.04 -2.30
C ASN A 131 -18.51 4.22 -2.36
N ALA A 132 -17.90 4.07 -3.55
CA ALA A 132 -16.48 4.37 -3.72
C ALA A 132 -16.27 5.88 -3.96
N MET A 133 -15.06 6.31 -3.71
CA MET A 133 -14.68 7.73 -3.83
C MET A 133 -13.47 7.89 -4.73
N MET A 134 -13.51 8.88 -5.60
CA MET A 134 -12.35 9.36 -6.34
C MET A 134 -12.08 10.82 -5.97
N MET A 135 -10.82 11.16 -5.66
CA MET A 135 -10.45 12.51 -5.26
C MET A 135 -9.30 13.01 -6.11
N VAL A 136 -9.49 14.22 -6.64
CA VAL A 136 -8.48 14.92 -7.46
C VAL A 136 -8.15 16.25 -6.81
N HIS A 137 -6.89 16.59 -6.72
CA HIS A 137 -6.41 17.88 -6.23
C HIS A 137 -5.16 18.31 -6.99
N LYS A 138 -4.80 19.59 -6.85
CA LYS A 138 -3.52 20.07 -7.41
C LYS A 138 -2.36 19.41 -6.68
N PRO A 139 -1.31 18.98 -7.40
CA PRO A 139 -0.12 18.46 -6.75
C PRO A 139 0.52 19.53 -5.88
N TRP A 140 1.09 19.11 -4.77
CA TRP A 140 1.89 19.96 -3.89
C TRP A 140 3.22 19.28 -3.60
N GLY A 141 4.22 20.06 -3.25
CA GLY A 141 5.55 19.53 -2.95
C GLY A 141 6.38 20.55 -2.19
N ILE A 142 7.46 20.06 -1.63
CA ILE A 142 8.50 20.87 -1.01
C ILE A 142 9.71 20.83 -1.93
N GLN A 143 10.16 21.99 -2.40
CA GLN A 143 11.39 22.13 -3.16
C GLN A 143 12.44 22.78 -2.30
N GLY A 144 13.65 22.26 -2.35
CA GLY A 144 14.84 22.87 -1.74
C GLY A 144 15.84 23.20 -2.83
N GLY A 145 16.43 24.36 -2.75
CA GLY A 145 17.43 24.84 -3.68
C GLY A 145 17.98 26.19 -3.22
N ASP A 146 18.94 26.75 -3.95
CA ASP A 146 19.36 28.11 -3.75
C ASP A 146 18.50 29.10 -4.55
N ALA A 147 18.85 30.39 -4.49
CA ALA A 147 18.05 31.45 -5.13
C ALA A 147 18.03 31.36 -6.67
N ASP A 148 18.96 30.62 -7.26
CA ASP A 148 19.07 30.44 -8.71
C ASP A 148 18.23 29.22 -9.18
N ASP A 149 17.77 28.35 -8.23
CA ASP A 149 16.97 27.15 -8.49
C ASP A 149 15.45 27.43 -8.41
N MET A 150 15.04 28.61 -7.96
CA MET A 150 13.65 29.05 -7.80
C MET A 150 13.26 30.11 -8.83
#